data_0c237f7956285711e8bb73a387d25603
#
_entry.id   0c237f7956285711e8bb73a387d25603
#
_cell.length_a   1.000
_cell.length_b   1.000
_cell.length_c   1.000
_cell.angle_alpha   90.00
_cell.angle_beta   90.00
_cell.angle_gamma   90.00
#
_symmetry.space_group_name_H-M   'P 1'
#
loop_
_entity.id
_entity.type
_entity.pdbx_description
1 polymer ?
#
loop_
_entity_poly.entity_id
_entity_poly.type
_entity_poly.pdbx_seq_one_letter_code
_entity_poly.pdbx_strand_id
1 'polypeptide(L)'
;MKTLIREIPQEEPEHADLYVHRRDQAVLRLAEYVEQEEFRSVILTCFCGEKIERIPSSEIDYIETVQEKQLVHTAHGTLEVRKRLYELEHLLPSGFIRISKSVIMNMDHVKTYKPMVNGL
;
A
#
# COMPACT_ATOMS: atom_id res chain seq x y z
N MET A 1 7.42 17.55 19.92
CA MET A 1 5.99 17.22 19.83
C MET A 1 5.75 15.80 20.34
N LYS A 2 4.68 15.59 21.05
CA LYS A 2 4.32 14.26 21.56
C LYS A 2 3.04 13.78 20.89
N THR A 3 2.87 12.47 20.78
CA THR A 3 1.64 11.88 20.28
C THR A 3 1.01 11.00 21.35
N LEU A 4 -0.32 10.88 21.31
CA LEU A 4 -1.08 9.99 22.15
C LEU A 4 -1.94 9.11 21.27
N ILE A 5 -1.84 7.78 21.45
CA ILE A 5 -2.64 6.84 20.69
C ILE A 5 -3.60 6.15 21.64
N ARG A 6 -4.89 6.18 21.32
CA ARG A 6 -5.93 5.50 22.09
C ARG A 6 -6.70 4.56 21.16
N GLU A 7 -6.97 3.36 21.65
CA GLU A 7 -7.87 2.45 20.94
C GLU A 7 -9.30 2.78 21.32
N ILE A 8 -10.18 2.81 20.34
CA ILE A 8 -11.60 3.11 20.54
C ILE A 8 -12.45 1.93 20.06
N PRO A 9 -13.72 1.83 20.53
CA PRO A 9 -14.61 0.77 20.05
C PRO A 9 -14.84 0.85 18.55
N GLN A 10 -15.09 -0.29 17.95
CA GLN A 10 -15.22 -0.42 16.50
C GLN A 10 -16.38 0.38 15.92
N GLU A 11 -17.44 0.61 16.69
CA GLU A 11 -18.59 1.40 16.28
C GLU A 11 -18.34 2.91 16.29
N GLU A 12 -17.25 3.36 16.91
CA GLU A 12 -16.88 4.77 16.88
C GLU A 12 -16.02 5.07 15.66
N PRO A 13 -16.24 6.20 14.95
CA PRO A 13 -15.40 6.54 13.81
C PRO A 13 -14.00 6.94 14.25
N GLU A 14 -13.01 6.45 13.52
CA GLU A 14 -11.62 6.83 13.76
C GLU A 14 -11.41 8.30 13.42
N HIS A 15 -10.64 9.00 14.26
CA HIS A 15 -10.35 10.40 14.02
C HIS A 15 -9.03 10.80 14.67
N ALA A 16 -8.48 11.91 14.23
CA ALA A 16 -7.27 12.50 14.83
C ALA A 16 -7.54 13.97 15.17
N ASP A 17 -7.11 14.38 16.36
CA ASP A 17 -7.16 15.77 16.79
C ASP A 17 -5.75 16.34 16.79
N LEU A 18 -5.57 17.52 16.21
CA LEU A 18 -4.27 18.19 16.16
C LEU A 18 -4.32 19.44 17.03
N TYR A 19 -3.51 19.46 18.09
CA TYR A 19 -3.37 20.60 18.99
C TYR A 19 -2.08 21.33 18.66
N VAL A 20 -2.19 22.47 18.02
CA VAL A 20 -1.05 23.24 17.50
C VAL A 20 -1.13 24.68 17.89
N HIS A 21 0.03 25.35 18.01
CA HIS A 21 0.07 26.78 18.30
C HIS A 21 -0.38 27.61 17.11
N ARG A 22 -0.13 27.14 15.91
CA ARG A 22 -0.46 27.88 14.69
C ARG A 22 -0.95 26.93 13.60
N ARG A 23 -1.98 27.36 12.90
CA ARG A 23 -2.53 26.64 11.76
C ARG A 23 -1.80 27.07 10.49
N ASP A 24 -0.60 26.55 10.30
CA ASP A 24 0.22 26.89 9.15
C ASP A 24 0.06 25.86 8.02
N GLN A 25 0.78 26.09 6.93
CA GLN A 25 0.69 25.22 5.74
C GLN A 25 1.14 23.79 6.04
N ALA A 26 2.15 23.62 6.88
CA ALA A 26 2.62 22.29 7.25
C ALA A 26 1.56 21.49 8.00
N VAL A 27 0.84 22.16 8.91
CA VAL A 27 -0.26 21.53 9.68
C VAL A 27 -1.41 21.16 8.76
N LEU A 28 -1.75 22.02 7.80
CA LEU A 28 -2.81 21.73 6.83
C LEU A 28 -2.45 20.52 5.97
N ARG A 29 -1.20 20.40 5.55
CA ARG A 29 -0.73 19.23 4.80
C ARG A 29 -0.79 17.95 5.65
N LEU A 30 -0.43 18.05 6.93
CA LEU A 30 -0.53 16.90 7.83
C LEU A 30 -1.98 16.46 8.00
N ALA A 31 -2.90 17.39 8.16
CA ALA A 31 -4.33 17.09 8.29
C ALA A 31 -4.85 16.36 7.04
N GLU A 32 -4.49 16.84 5.87
CA GLU A 32 -4.87 16.20 4.61
C GLU A 32 -4.27 14.79 4.49
N TYR A 33 -3.01 14.63 4.85
CA TYR A 33 -2.33 13.35 4.86
C TYR A 33 -3.06 12.32 5.74
N VAL A 34 -3.51 12.76 6.92
CA VAL A 34 -4.27 11.91 7.83
C VAL A 34 -5.67 11.62 7.30
N GLU A 35 -6.38 12.62 6.79
CA GLU A 35 -7.73 12.47 6.23
C GLU A 35 -7.75 11.51 5.04
N GLN A 36 -6.73 11.55 4.20
CA GLN A 36 -6.60 10.66 3.05
C GLN A 36 -6.02 9.30 3.43
N GLU A 37 -5.68 9.10 4.70
CA GLU A 37 -5.08 7.88 5.23
C GLU A 37 -3.81 7.45 4.48
N GLU A 38 -3.06 8.41 3.96
CA GLU A 38 -1.82 8.14 3.23
C GLU A 38 -0.75 7.48 4.09
N PHE A 39 -0.86 7.61 5.42
CA PHE A 39 0.06 6.94 6.34
C PHE A 39 -0.08 5.41 6.30
N ARG A 40 -1.17 4.87 5.75
CA ARG A 40 -1.37 3.43 5.58
C ARG A 40 -0.70 2.89 4.33
N SER A 41 -0.20 3.76 3.50
CA SER A 41 0.47 3.41 2.26
C SER A 41 1.97 3.29 2.47
N VAL A 42 2.59 2.34 1.79
CA VAL A 42 4.04 2.17 1.72
C VAL A 42 4.47 2.60 0.33
N ILE A 43 5.65 3.19 0.21
CA ILE A 43 6.19 3.58 -1.09
C ILE A 43 7.30 2.62 -1.48
N LEU A 44 7.16 2.01 -2.66
CA LEU A 44 8.17 1.12 -3.22
C LEU A 44 8.98 1.85 -4.28
N THR A 45 10.29 1.66 -4.25
CA THR A 45 11.17 2.12 -5.32
C THR A 45 11.15 1.06 -6.42
N CYS A 46 10.64 1.45 -7.58
CA CYS A 46 10.46 0.56 -8.72
C CYS A 46 11.29 1.04 -9.91
N PHE A 47 11.54 0.13 -10.84
CA PHE A 47 12.41 0.37 -11.97
C PHE A 47 11.67 0.08 -13.27
N CYS A 48 11.80 0.99 -14.23
CA CYS A 48 11.31 0.81 -15.58
C CYS A 48 12.45 1.17 -16.53
N GLY A 49 13.22 0.16 -16.95
CA GLY A 49 14.45 0.39 -17.67
C GLY A 49 15.45 1.14 -16.80
N GLU A 50 15.89 2.31 -17.25
CA GLU A 50 16.81 3.16 -16.50
C GLU A 50 16.10 4.14 -15.58
N LYS A 51 14.78 4.22 -15.67
CA LYS A 51 14.00 5.12 -14.83
C LYS A 51 13.72 4.47 -13.47
N ILE A 52 13.80 5.29 -12.44
CA ILE A 52 13.46 4.90 -11.08
C ILE A 52 12.21 5.68 -10.70
N GLU A 53 11.18 4.97 -10.27
CA GLU A 53 9.92 5.57 -9.85
C GLU A 53 9.57 5.10 -8.45
N ARG A 54 9.01 6.00 -7.67
CA ARG A 54 8.51 5.68 -6.34
C ARG A 54 7.00 5.50 -6.42
N ILE A 55 6.55 4.28 -6.18
CA ILE A 55 5.15 3.90 -6.37
C ILE A 55 4.50 3.68 -5.01
N PRO A 56 3.44 4.45 -4.67
CA PRO A 56 2.66 4.17 -3.48
C PRO A 56 1.97 2.82 -3.58
N SER A 57 1.93 2.08 -2.48
CA SER A 57 1.29 0.77 -2.47
C SER A 57 -0.18 0.83 -2.88
N SER A 58 -0.85 1.96 -2.63
CA SER A 58 -2.25 2.17 -3.02
C SER A 58 -2.49 2.12 -4.53
N GLU A 59 -1.44 2.31 -5.34
CA GLU A 59 -1.51 2.25 -6.81
C GLU A 59 -1.19 0.86 -7.37
N ILE A 60 -0.81 -0.07 -6.51
CA ILE A 60 -0.38 -1.40 -6.94
C ILE A 60 -1.57 -2.36 -6.93
N ASP A 61 -1.79 -3.03 -8.06
CA ASP A 61 -2.82 -4.06 -8.19
C ASP A 61 -2.33 -5.40 -7.66
N TYR A 62 -1.16 -5.83 -8.12
CA TYR A 62 -0.53 -7.06 -7.64
C TYR A 62 0.96 -7.07 -8.00
N ILE A 63 1.69 -7.96 -7.35
CA ILE A 63 3.11 -8.18 -7.61
C ILE A 63 3.30 -9.66 -7.87
N GLU A 64 4.05 -9.97 -8.93
CA GLU A 64 4.31 -11.37 -9.28
C GLU A 64 5.78 -11.62 -9.54
N THR A 65 6.22 -12.83 -9.29
CA THR A 65 7.56 -13.28 -9.65
C THR A 65 7.51 -13.94 -11.03
N VAL A 66 8.27 -13.40 -11.96
CA VAL A 66 8.41 -13.95 -13.31
C VAL A 66 9.90 -14.01 -13.61
N GLN A 67 10.42 -15.22 -13.90
CA GLN A 67 11.84 -15.40 -14.21
C GLN A 67 12.77 -14.74 -13.19
N GLU A 68 12.50 -15.00 -11.93
CA GLU A 68 13.28 -14.49 -10.78
C GLU A 68 13.20 -12.98 -10.56
N LYS A 69 12.35 -12.29 -11.31
CA LYS A 69 12.11 -10.86 -11.16
C LYS A 69 10.73 -10.63 -10.54
N GLN A 70 10.65 -9.62 -9.68
CA GLN A 70 9.40 -9.19 -9.08
C GLN A 70 8.83 -8.05 -9.91
N LEU A 71 7.67 -8.28 -10.52
CA LEU A 71 6.98 -7.31 -11.37
C LEU A 71 5.81 -6.70 -10.61
N VAL A 72 5.79 -5.38 -10.56
CA VAL A 72 4.74 -4.61 -9.91
C VAL A 72 3.77 -4.12 -10.98
N HIS A 73 2.52 -4.55 -10.87
CA HIS A 73 1.47 -4.19 -11.84
C HIS A 73 0.61 -3.08 -11.28
N THR A 74 0.51 -1.99 -12.05
CA THR A 74 -0.31 -0.83 -11.72
C THR A 74 -1.25 -0.53 -12.88
N ALA A 75 -2.20 0.38 -12.68
CA ALA A 75 -3.08 0.83 -13.76
C ALA A 75 -2.32 1.50 -14.92
N HIS A 76 -1.13 2.00 -14.66
CA HIS A 76 -0.33 2.73 -15.66
C HIS A 76 0.77 1.88 -16.32
N GLY A 77 0.93 0.66 -15.89
CA GLY A 77 1.92 -0.24 -16.46
C GLY A 77 2.61 -1.13 -15.45
N THR A 78 3.66 -1.79 -15.90
CA THR A 78 4.41 -2.77 -15.13
C THR A 78 5.81 -2.27 -14.87
N LEU A 79 6.25 -2.36 -13.62
CA LEU A 79 7.58 -1.98 -13.18
C LEU A 79 8.23 -3.16 -12.44
N GLU A 80 9.53 -3.09 -12.24
CA GLU A 80 10.27 -4.10 -11.48
C GLU A 80 10.64 -3.55 -10.11
N VAL A 81 10.50 -4.36 -9.08
CA VAL A 81 11.00 -4.05 -7.75
C VAL A 81 12.12 -5.02 -7.41
N ARG A 82 13.20 -4.49 -6.84
CA ARG A 82 14.40 -5.29 -6.51
C ARG A 82 14.38 -5.77 -5.07
N LYS A 83 13.28 -6.39 -4.70
CA LYS A 83 13.10 -7.01 -3.39
C LYS A 83 12.51 -8.39 -3.60
N ARG A 84 12.77 -9.29 -2.69
CA ARG A 84 12.20 -10.63 -2.77
C ARG A 84 10.75 -10.59 -2.31
N LEU A 85 9.96 -11.55 -2.77
CA LEU A 85 8.53 -11.57 -2.47
C LEU A 85 8.24 -11.65 -0.97
N TYR A 86 9.04 -12.42 -0.22
CA TYR A 86 8.86 -12.50 1.23
C TYR A 86 9.17 -11.19 1.94
N GLU A 87 10.10 -10.39 1.40
CA GLU A 87 10.39 -9.06 1.96
C GLU A 87 9.21 -8.12 1.72
N LEU A 88 8.63 -8.17 0.52
CA LEU A 88 7.47 -7.37 0.16
C LEU A 88 6.25 -7.75 1.00
N GLU A 89 6.07 -9.03 1.29
CA GLU A 89 5.00 -9.52 2.15
C GLU A 89 5.03 -8.86 3.53
N HIS A 90 6.24 -8.65 4.08
CA HIS A 90 6.40 -7.99 5.36
C HIS A 90 6.29 -6.47 5.31
N LEU A 91 6.66 -5.86 4.18
CA LEU A 91 6.66 -4.41 4.02
C LEU A 91 5.29 -3.83 3.68
N LEU A 92 4.50 -4.57 2.89
CA LEU A 92 3.24 -4.06 2.37
C LEU A 92 2.15 -4.03 3.43
N PRO A 93 1.18 -3.10 3.30
CA PRO A 93 0.06 -3.04 4.23
C PRO A 93 -0.77 -4.31 4.26
N SER A 94 -1.59 -4.46 5.30
CA SER A 94 -2.37 -5.68 5.54
C SER A 94 -3.36 -6.05 4.44
N GLY A 95 -3.72 -5.11 3.56
CA GLY A 95 -4.58 -5.38 2.41
C GLY A 95 -3.92 -6.19 1.31
N PHE A 96 -2.59 -6.35 1.38
CA PHE A 96 -1.83 -7.17 0.44
C PHE A 96 -1.71 -8.58 0.97
N ILE A 97 -2.17 -9.55 0.20
CA ILE A 97 -2.19 -10.96 0.61
C ILE A 97 -1.42 -11.79 -0.40
N ARG A 98 -0.53 -12.63 0.11
CA ARG A 98 0.19 -13.58 -0.72
C ARG A 98 -0.72 -14.75 -1.04
N ILE A 99 -1.17 -14.81 -2.30
CA ILE A 99 -2.15 -15.80 -2.75
C ILE A 99 -1.50 -17.06 -3.32
N SER A 100 -0.20 -17.00 -3.62
CA SER A 100 0.56 -18.15 -4.10
C SER A 100 2.05 -17.92 -3.80
N LYS A 101 2.89 -18.88 -4.19
CA LYS A 101 4.34 -18.76 -4.04
C LYS A 101 4.92 -17.58 -4.82
N SER A 102 4.24 -17.13 -5.86
CA SER A 102 4.75 -16.14 -6.79
C SER A 102 3.89 -14.89 -6.94
N VAL A 103 2.80 -14.75 -6.18
CA VAL A 103 1.89 -13.61 -6.34
C VAL A 103 1.43 -13.05 -5.00
N ILE A 104 1.55 -11.72 -4.88
CA ILE A 104 0.94 -10.94 -3.80
C ILE A 104 -0.12 -10.04 -4.44
N MET A 105 -1.32 -10.05 -3.91
CA MET A 105 -2.43 -9.29 -4.48
C MET A 105 -2.92 -8.22 -3.51
N ASN A 106 -3.21 -7.03 -4.06
CA ASN A 106 -3.85 -5.97 -3.31
C ASN A 106 -5.36 -6.23 -3.28
N MET A 107 -5.85 -6.72 -2.17
CA MET A 107 -7.26 -7.09 -2.04
C MET A 107 -8.20 -5.89 -2.10
N ASP A 108 -7.72 -4.69 -1.81
CA ASP A 108 -8.52 -3.47 -1.92
C ASP A 108 -8.85 -3.13 -3.37
N HIS A 109 -8.08 -3.65 -4.33
CA HIS A 109 -8.31 -3.45 -5.76
C HIS A 109 -9.15 -4.56 -6.40
N VAL A 110 -9.48 -5.61 -5.65
CA VAL A 110 -10.26 -6.72 -6.19
C VAL A 110 -11.74 -6.35 -6.12
N LYS A 111 -12.36 -6.17 -7.28
CA LYS A 111 -13.77 -5.80 -7.38
C LYS A 111 -14.69 -7.02 -7.41
N THR A 112 -14.24 -8.07 -8.06
CA THR A 112 -15.02 -9.29 -8.23
C THR A 112 -14.09 -10.48 -8.24
N TYR A 113 -14.51 -11.53 -7.56
CA TYR A 113 -13.76 -12.75 -7.64
C TYR A 113 -14.72 -13.94 -7.69
N LYS A 114 -14.40 -14.92 -8.51
CA LYS A 114 -15.18 -16.14 -8.64
C LYS A 114 -14.33 -17.34 -8.29
N PRO A 115 -14.80 -18.22 -7.42
CA PRO A 115 -14.07 -19.45 -7.15
C PRO A 115 -14.06 -20.32 -8.41
N MET A 116 -12.90 -20.91 -8.72
CA MET A 116 -12.75 -21.81 -9.86
C MET A 116 -13.17 -23.22 -9.45
N VAL A 117 -14.19 -23.74 -10.12
CA VAL A 117 -14.74 -25.06 -9.79
C VAL A 117 -13.75 -26.18 -10.02
N ASN A 118 -12.87 -26.03 -11.01
CA ASN A 118 -11.91 -27.09 -11.41
C ASN A 118 -10.51 -26.87 -10.85
N GLY A 119 -10.36 -25.98 -9.89
CA GLY A 119 -9.07 -25.71 -9.27
C GLY A 119 -8.04 -25.05 -10.17
N LEU A 120 -8.47 -24.44 -11.23
CA LEU A 120 -7.59 -23.77 -12.19
C LEU A 120 -7.48 -22.28 -11.90
#